data_375614a7fb0a44c7786de5180e3ce701
#
_entry.id   375614a7fb0a44c7786de5180e3ce701
#
_cell.length_a   1.000
_cell.length_b   1.000
_cell.length_c   1.000
_cell.angle_alpha   90.00
_cell.angle_beta   90.00
_cell.angle_gamma   90.00
#
_symmetry.space_group_name_H-M   'P 1'
#
loop_
_entity.id
_entity.type
_entity.pdbx_description
1 polymer ?
#
loop_
_entity_poly.entity_id
_entity_poly.type
_entity_poly.pdbx_seq_one_letter_code
_entity_poly.pdbx_strand_id
1 'polypeptide(L)'
;AKHVVTMIPGEGTGPEICEAVRMVIDASGVDIKWEYEDIGLDCLEKYGTLLPDKTIQSIAKNKVSLKGPTTTPIGTGHKSANVTLRKVFDLYANVRPVRLIPALKRPWDKLDIINFRENTEDSYAAIEHMVSDEVAQCLKVITWPGSYRIADFALKWARDNGRKKVYCVHKANIMKMTDGLFLEAFRAAAKKYPDIETGDIIVDNCSMQLVRNPGQFDCLVLPNLYGDILTDLCAGLMGGLGFAPGANVGDNCAIFEAVHGSAPKYAGMKKVNPSAVLISGVMMLRWLGEKEAADRIEKAMYQVLDEGKRVTYDVGGTAKTDEYAQAIIEKMHAGVK
;
A
#
# COMPACT_ATOMS: atom_id res chain seq x y z
N ALA A 1 25.41 -9.95 3.59
CA ALA A 1 24.34 -9.29 2.81
C ALA A 1 24.38 -7.79 3.06
N LYS A 2 24.15 -7.00 2.03
CA LYS A 2 24.08 -5.54 2.11
C LYS A 2 22.83 -5.09 2.86
N HIS A 3 21.73 -5.81 2.66
CA HIS A 3 20.46 -5.55 3.32
C HIS A 3 19.94 -6.80 4.01
N VAL A 4 19.25 -6.62 5.12
CA VAL A 4 18.47 -7.67 5.80
C VAL A 4 17.02 -7.22 5.82
N VAL A 5 16.13 -8.02 5.25
CA VAL A 5 14.70 -7.70 5.12
C VAL A 5 13.88 -8.79 5.77
N THR A 6 12.92 -8.42 6.59
CA THR A 6 11.93 -9.35 7.11
C THR A 6 10.89 -9.66 6.04
N MET A 7 10.83 -10.93 5.64
CA MET A 7 9.81 -11.44 4.73
C MET A 7 8.67 -12.04 5.53
N ILE A 8 7.47 -11.53 5.32
CA ILE A 8 6.25 -12.02 5.94
C ILE A 8 5.33 -12.54 4.83
N PRO A 9 5.33 -13.85 4.53
CA PRO A 9 4.54 -14.41 3.43
C PRO A 9 3.05 -14.17 3.57
N GLY A 10 2.55 -14.09 4.80
CA GLY A 10 1.12 -13.91 5.06
C GLY A 10 0.34 -15.21 4.89
N GLU A 11 -0.92 -15.08 4.46
CA GLU A 11 -1.90 -16.16 4.43
C GLU A 11 -2.49 -16.36 3.02
N GLY A 12 -3.20 -17.44 2.84
CA GLY A 12 -3.88 -17.74 1.57
C GLY A 12 -2.91 -17.82 0.40
N THR A 13 -3.03 -16.90 -0.55
CA THR A 13 -2.14 -16.81 -1.72
C THR A 13 -0.79 -16.14 -1.41
N GLY A 14 -0.61 -15.62 -0.21
CA GLY A 14 0.58 -14.86 0.21
C GLY A 14 1.90 -15.61 0.00
N PRO A 15 2.05 -16.86 0.49
CA PRO A 15 3.30 -17.60 0.34
C PRO A 15 3.76 -17.77 -1.13
N GLU A 16 2.87 -18.12 -2.03
CA GLU A 16 3.20 -18.29 -3.45
C GLU A 16 3.50 -16.97 -4.16
N ILE A 17 2.79 -15.89 -3.78
CA ILE A 17 3.06 -14.55 -4.29
C ILE A 17 4.42 -14.04 -3.82
N CYS A 18 4.71 -14.13 -2.52
CA CYS A 18 5.95 -13.65 -1.95
C CYS A 18 7.16 -14.41 -2.47
N GLU A 19 7.03 -15.72 -2.70
CA GLU A 19 8.10 -16.52 -3.33
C GLU A 19 8.38 -16.06 -4.76
N ALA A 20 7.35 -15.84 -5.57
CA ALA A 20 7.50 -15.32 -6.92
C ALA A 20 8.17 -13.93 -6.94
N VAL A 21 7.78 -13.05 -6.03
CA VAL A 21 8.38 -11.71 -5.88
C VAL A 21 9.83 -11.78 -5.43
N ARG A 22 10.14 -12.65 -4.46
CA ARG A 22 11.51 -12.89 -4.01
C ARG A 22 12.40 -13.34 -5.17
N MET A 23 11.93 -14.28 -5.99
CA MET A 23 12.68 -14.75 -7.16
C MET A 23 13.04 -13.60 -8.12
N VAL A 24 12.11 -12.70 -8.38
CA VAL A 24 12.37 -11.53 -9.25
C VAL A 24 13.37 -10.57 -8.63
N ILE A 25 13.22 -10.26 -7.33
CA ILE A 25 14.13 -9.36 -6.62
C ILE A 25 15.54 -9.96 -6.54
N ASP A 26 15.68 -11.24 -6.20
CA ASP A 26 16.97 -11.90 -6.14
C ASP A 26 17.66 -11.92 -7.52
N ALA A 27 16.89 -12.15 -8.59
CA ALA A 27 17.39 -12.13 -9.96
C ALA A 27 17.87 -10.74 -10.43
N SER A 28 17.47 -9.67 -9.75
CA SER A 28 17.98 -8.32 -10.02
C SER A 28 19.43 -8.09 -9.56
N GLY A 29 19.98 -9.02 -8.77
CA GLY A 29 21.34 -8.95 -8.26
C GLY A 29 21.50 -8.13 -6.97
N VAL A 30 20.42 -7.65 -6.38
CA VAL A 30 20.46 -6.95 -5.07
C VAL A 30 20.77 -7.97 -3.97
N ASP A 31 21.75 -7.67 -3.14
CA ASP A 31 22.23 -8.54 -2.06
C ASP A 31 21.35 -8.38 -0.81
N ILE A 32 20.28 -9.17 -0.75
CA ILE A 32 19.31 -9.21 0.36
C ILE A 32 19.41 -10.57 1.08
N LYS A 33 19.51 -10.51 2.40
CA LYS A 33 19.23 -11.65 3.29
C LYS A 33 17.79 -11.55 3.76
N TRP A 34 16.97 -12.53 3.39
CA TRP A 34 15.59 -12.62 3.80
C TRP A 34 15.47 -13.34 5.15
N GLU A 35 14.87 -12.70 6.14
CA GLU A 35 14.48 -13.31 7.42
C GLU A 35 12.97 -13.54 7.41
N TYR A 36 12.56 -14.81 7.42
CA TYR A 36 11.15 -15.20 7.33
C TYR A 36 10.47 -15.19 8.69
N GLU A 37 9.33 -14.55 8.77
CA GLU A 37 8.48 -14.50 9.95
C GLU A 37 7.00 -14.65 9.56
N ASP A 38 6.19 -15.12 10.52
CA ASP A 38 4.77 -15.40 10.31
C ASP A 38 3.88 -14.39 11.04
N ILE A 39 2.70 -14.14 10.48
CA ILE A 39 1.58 -13.46 11.12
C ILE A 39 0.26 -14.08 10.63
N GLY A 40 -0.82 -13.86 11.38
CA GLY A 40 -2.17 -14.22 10.96
C GLY A 40 -2.79 -15.37 11.75
N LEU A 41 -3.84 -16.00 11.19
CA LEU A 41 -4.65 -17.01 11.87
C LEU A 41 -3.86 -18.27 12.27
N ASP A 42 -2.95 -18.72 11.43
CA ASP A 42 -2.09 -19.87 11.77
C ASP A 42 -1.22 -19.62 13.00
N CYS A 43 -0.84 -18.36 13.23
CA CYS A 43 -0.10 -17.96 14.42
C CYS A 43 -0.97 -17.99 15.67
N LEU A 44 -2.27 -17.74 15.53
CA LEU A 44 -3.22 -17.82 16.66
C LEU A 44 -3.29 -19.24 17.22
N GLU A 45 -3.31 -20.24 16.36
CA GLU A 45 -3.28 -21.65 16.76
C GLU A 45 -1.94 -22.06 17.38
N LYS A 46 -0.82 -21.62 16.80
CA LYS A 46 0.53 -22.02 17.23
C LYS A 46 1.03 -21.25 18.46
N TYR A 47 0.70 -19.97 18.57
CA TYR A 47 1.32 -19.04 19.53
C TYR A 47 0.31 -18.29 20.39
N GLY A 48 -1.00 -18.48 20.19
CA GLY A 48 -2.06 -17.76 20.89
C GLY A 48 -2.21 -16.28 20.53
N THR A 49 -1.58 -15.84 19.45
CA THR A 49 -1.63 -14.45 18.97
C THR A 49 -1.54 -14.38 17.46
N LEU A 50 -2.20 -13.39 16.85
CA LEU A 50 -2.08 -13.12 15.41
C LEU A 50 -0.74 -12.51 15.02
N LEU A 51 -0.02 -11.93 15.97
CA LEU A 51 1.26 -11.23 15.76
C LEU A 51 2.25 -11.69 16.82
N PRO A 52 3.08 -12.71 16.54
CA PRO A 52 4.09 -13.23 17.46
C PRO A 52 5.17 -12.20 17.81
N ASP A 53 5.66 -12.22 19.03
CA ASP A 53 6.73 -11.33 19.51
C ASP A 53 8.01 -11.44 18.66
N LYS A 54 8.35 -12.65 18.21
CA LYS A 54 9.52 -12.85 17.33
C LYS A 54 9.41 -12.07 16.01
N THR A 55 8.19 -11.96 15.46
CA THR A 55 7.94 -11.18 14.25
C THR A 55 8.14 -9.69 14.53
N ILE A 56 7.62 -9.20 15.65
CA ILE A 56 7.85 -7.81 16.08
C ILE A 56 9.34 -7.54 16.25
N GLN A 57 10.08 -8.44 16.89
CA GLN A 57 11.53 -8.30 17.11
C GLN A 57 12.32 -8.29 15.78
N SER A 58 11.96 -9.14 14.81
CA SER A 58 12.58 -9.16 13.48
C SER A 58 12.36 -7.85 12.74
N ILE A 59 11.11 -7.33 12.72
CA ILE A 59 10.78 -6.05 12.10
C ILE A 59 11.53 -4.89 12.78
N ALA A 60 11.55 -4.87 14.11
CA ALA A 60 12.25 -3.84 14.90
C ALA A 60 13.76 -3.81 14.62
N LYS A 61 14.36 -4.99 14.48
CA LYS A 61 15.79 -5.15 14.17
C LYS A 61 16.13 -4.72 12.74
N ASN A 62 15.36 -5.22 11.76
CA ASN A 62 15.67 -5.07 10.34
C ASN A 62 15.18 -3.75 9.75
N LYS A 63 14.18 -3.11 10.37
CA LYS A 63 13.61 -1.81 9.97
C LYS A 63 12.85 -1.80 8.64
N VAL A 64 13.00 -2.83 7.82
CA VAL A 64 12.36 -2.97 6.51
C VAL A 64 11.77 -4.37 6.38
N SER A 65 10.53 -4.42 5.90
CA SER A 65 9.81 -5.68 5.67
C SER A 65 9.07 -5.66 4.34
N LEU A 66 9.00 -6.83 3.70
CA LEU A 66 8.08 -7.10 2.60
C LEU A 66 7.04 -8.10 3.09
N LYS A 67 5.77 -7.76 2.94
CA LYS A 67 4.68 -8.51 3.53
C LYS A 67 3.64 -8.91 2.48
N GLY A 68 3.26 -10.17 2.50
CA GLY A 68 2.11 -10.69 1.77
C GLY A 68 0.78 -10.38 2.46
N PRO A 69 -0.34 -10.75 1.81
CA PRO A 69 -1.68 -10.49 2.32
C PRO A 69 -1.99 -11.31 3.56
N THR A 70 -2.85 -10.76 4.42
CA THR A 70 -3.37 -11.42 5.62
C THR A 70 -4.89 -11.33 5.69
N THR A 71 -5.50 -12.25 6.42
CA THR A 71 -6.94 -12.26 6.68
C THR A 71 -7.24 -11.65 8.03
N THR A 72 -8.18 -10.71 8.07
CA THR A 72 -8.74 -10.18 9.33
C THR A 72 -10.10 -10.81 9.54
N PRO A 73 -10.33 -11.56 10.64
CA PRO A 73 -11.63 -12.15 10.95
C PRO A 73 -12.71 -11.07 11.16
N ILE A 74 -13.89 -11.28 10.58
CA ILE A 74 -15.04 -10.40 10.79
C ILE A 74 -15.76 -10.80 12.09
N GLY A 75 -16.10 -9.82 12.94
CA GLY A 75 -16.96 -10.02 14.10
C GLY A 75 -16.34 -10.81 15.27
N THR A 76 -15.06 -11.12 15.22
CA THR A 76 -14.32 -11.74 16.32
C THR A 76 -13.56 -10.67 17.11
N GLY A 77 -13.38 -10.84 18.41
CA GLY A 77 -12.70 -9.89 19.30
C GLY A 77 -11.20 -9.69 19.04
N HIS A 78 -10.65 -10.22 17.93
CA HIS A 78 -9.24 -10.08 17.59
C HIS A 78 -8.99 -8.83 16.78
N LYS A 79 -8.03 -8.01 17.23
CA LYS A 79 -7.56 -6.84 16.48
C LYS A 79 -6.80 -7.27 15.22
N SER A 80 -6.98 -6.53 14.14
CA SER A 80 -6.20 -6.75 12.90
C SER A 80 -4.69 -6.70 13.18
N ALA A 81 -3.96 -7.71 12.72
CA ALA A 81 -2.49 -7.73 12.80
C ALA A 81 -1.87 -6.52 12.08
N ASN A 82 -2.45 -6.12 10.93
CA ASN A 82 -1.99 -4.94 10.19
C ASN A 82 -2.15 -3.65 10.98
N VAL A 83 -3.31 -3.44 11.61
CA VAL A 83 -3.56 -2.26 12.45
C VAL A 83 -2.62 -2.24 13.65
N THR A 84 -2.34 -3.41 14.24
CA THR A 84 -1.40 -3.52 15.35
C THR A 84 0.02 -3.17 14.93
N LEU A 85 0.50 -3.67 13.80
CA LEU A 85 1.83 -3.33 13.25
C LEU A 85 1.99 -1.83 13.01
N ARG A 86 0.98 -1.17 12.43
CA ARG A 86 0.99 0.28 12.19
C ARG A 86 1.13 1.07 13.49
N LYS A 87 0.49 0.62 14.57
CA LYS A 87 0.57 1.26 15.89
C LYS A 87 1.90 0.98 16.59
N VAL A 88 2.35 -0.27 16.61
CA VAL A 88 3.59 -0.68 17.30
C VAL A 88 4.82 0.03 16.74
N PHE A 89 4.90 0.19 15.42
CA PHE A 89 6.03 0.82 14.75
C PHE A 89 5.78 2.27 14.34
N ASP A 90 4.65 2.84 14.76
CA ASP A 90 4.24 4.21 14.40
C ASP A 90 4.38 4.49 12.90
N LEU A 91 3.82 3.59 12.09
CA LEU A 91 3.82 3.68 10.64
C LEU A 91 2.70 4.63 10.19
N TYR A 92 2.91 5.92 10.38
CA TYR A 92 1.87 6.94 10.25
C TYR A 92 1.50 7.30 8.82
N ALA A 93 2.36 7.02 7.85
CA ALA A 93 2.10 7.32 6.44
C ALA A 93 1.87 6.03 5.65
N ASN A 94 0.68 5.88 5.08
CA ASN A 94 0.38 4.83 4.12
C ASN A 94 0.43 5.42 2.72
N VAL A 95 1.42 4.99 1.93
CA VAL A 95 1.66 5.50 0.58
C VAL A 95 1.15 4.48 -0.44
N ARG A 96 0.17 4.88 -1.24
CA ARG A 96 -0.49 4.02 -2.23
C ARG A 96 -0.48 4.66 -3.61
N PRO A 97 0.54 4.38 -4.43
CA PRO A 97 0.59 4.83 -5.83
C PRO A 97 -0.46 4.12 -6.67
N VAL A 98 -1.08 4.89 -7.57
CA VAL A 98 -2.01 4.38 -8.57
C VAL A 98 -1.58 4.90 -9.92
N ARG A 99 -1.19 4.02 -10.82
CA ARG A 99 -0.71 4.37 -12.15
C ARG A 99 -1.43 3.56 -13.22
N LEU A 100 -1.67 4.19 -14.36
CA LEU A 100 -2.18 3.48 -15.52
C LEU A 100 -1.21 2.35 -15.91
N ILE A 101 -1.76 1.16 -16.08
CA ILE A 101 -1.03 0.01 -16.64
C ILE A 101 -1.30 0.03 -18.15
N PRO A 102 -0.31 0.32 -19.02
CA PRO A 102 -0.54 0.54 -20.45
C PRO A 102 -1.21 -0.65 -21.15
N ALA A 103 -0.87 -1.86 -20.76
CA ALA A 103 -1.47 -3.10 -21.28
C ALA A 103 -2.97 -3.26 -20.97
N LEU A 104 -3.48 -2.57 -19.95
CA LEU A 104 -4.88 -2.59 -19.58
C LEU A 104 -5.61 -1.43 -20.24
N LYS A 105 -6.46 -1.71 -21.21
CA LYS A 105 -7.28 -0.68 -21.85
C LYS A 105 -8.23 -0.07 -20.84
N ARG A 106 -8.01 1.20 -20.51
CA ARG A 106 -8.84 1.99 -19.60
C ARG A 106 -9.35 3.23 -20.33
N PRO A 107 -10.48 3.79 -19.90
CA PRO A 107 -11.07 4.96 -20.56
C PRO A 107 -10.32 6.28 -20.26
N TRP A 108 -9.25 6.22 -19.49
CA TRP A 108 -8.47 7.39 -19.05
C TRP A 108 -7.21 7.54 -19.87
N ASP A 109 -6.92 8.77 -20.27
CA ASP A 109 -5.65 9.11 -20.92
C ASP A 109 -4.50 9.23 -19.92
N LYS A 110 -4.84 9.61 -18.68
CA LYS A 110 -3.88 9.79 -17.58
C LYS A 110 -4.45 9.27 -16.27
N LEU A 111 -3.65 8.47 -15.59
CA LEU A 111 -3.86 8.05 -14.21
C LEU A 111 -2.47 7.87 -13.57
N ASP A 112 -2.10 8.81 -12.72
CA ASP A 112 -0.87 8.77 -11.94
C ASP A 112 -1.08 9.58 -10.66
N ILE A 113 -1.60 8.91 -9.63
CA ILE A 113 -1.98 9.51 -8.35
C ILE A 113 -1.21 8.83 -7.23
N ILE A 114 -0.67 9.62 -6.33
CA ILE A 114 -0.10 9.12 -5.08
C ILE A 114 -1.06 9.47 -3.95
N ASN A 115 -1.60 8.43 -3.31
CA ASN A 115 -2.45 8.59 -2.13
C ASN A 115 -1.62 8.48 -0.87
N PHE A 116 -1.71 9.47 -0.01
CA PHE A 116 -1.11 9.51 1.33
C PHE A 116 -2.21 9.41 2.36
N ARG A 117 -2.40 8.22 2.90
CA ARG A 117 -3.39 7.91 3.91
C ARG A 117 -2.79 8.06 5.28
N GLU A 118 -3.42 8.87 6.16
CA GLU A 118 -3.13 8.80 7.59
C GLU A 118 -3.43 7.38 8.09
N ASN A 119 -2.58 6.83 8.93
CA ASN A 119 -2.55 5.39 9.17
C ASN A 119 -2.75 4.99 10.64
N THR A 120 -2.90 5.94 11.56
CA THR A 120 -2.82 5.66 13.01
C THR A 120 -4.04 6.03 13.83
N GLU A 121 -4.96 6.83 13.31
CA GLU A 121 -6.11 7.35 14.04
C GLU A 121 -7.42 7.28 13.22
N ASP A 122 -8.35 8.19 13.37
CA ASP A 122 -9.68 8.19 12.78
C ASP A 122 -10.58 7.13 13.46
N SER A 123 -11.54 6.56 12.76
CA SER A 123 -12.34 5.42 13.24
C SER A 123 -11.51 4.15 13.51
N TYR A 124 -10.32 4.06 12.94
CA TYR A 124 -9.35 2.99 13.17
C TYR A 124 -8.70 3.04 14.57
N ALA A 125 -8.96 4.08 15.37
CA ALA A 125 -8.67 4.07 16.80
C ALA A 125 -9.45 2.97 17.54
N ALA A 126 -10.55 2.48 16.92
CA ALA A 126 -11.41 1.42 17.42
C ALA A 126 -11.99 1.75 18.80
N ILE A 127 -12.38 3.01 19.00
CA ILE A 127 -13.08 3.46 20.20
C ILE A 127 -14.57 3.41 19.88
N GLU A 128 -15.21 2.33 20.29
CA GLU A 128 -16.62 2.11 20.04
C GLU A 128 -17.30 1.41 21.23
N HIS A 129 -18.58 1.61 21.37
CA HIS A 129 -19.38 1.01 22.42
C HIS A 129 -20.86 0.93 22.04
N MET A 130 -21.56 0.03 22.68
CA MET A 130 -23.02 -0.02 22.66
C MET A 130 -23.57 0.98 23.68
N VAL A 131 -24.42 1.88 23.28
CA VAL A 131 -25.18 2.79 24.15
C VAL A 131 -26.41 2.05 24.70
N SER A 132 -27.01 1.20 23.86
CA SER A 132 -28.08 0.28 24.20
C SER A 132 -27.99 -0.94 23.29
N ASP A 133 -28.87 -1.92 23.45
CA ASP A 133 -28.92 -3.10 22.57
C ASP A 133 -29.15 -2.75 21.09
N GLU A 134 -29.70 -1.56 20.81
CA GLU A 134 -30.04 -1.10 19.47
C GLU A 134 -29.18 0.06 18.96
N VAL A 135 -28.30 0.64 19.81
CA VAL A 135 -27.52 1.84 19.47
C VAL A 135 -26.05 1.64 19.73
N ALA A 136 -25.25 1.66 18.69
CA ALA A 136 -23.80 1.64 18.76
C ALA A 136 -23.19 3.00 18.38
N GLN A 137 -22.07 3.37 18.99
CA GLN A 137 -21.31 4.59 18.68
C GLN A 137 -19.85 4.25 18.43
N CYS A 138 -19.28 4.91 17.42
CA CYS A 138 -17.84 4.88 17.12
C CYS A 138 -17.30 6.31 17.10
N LEU A 139 -16.16 6.54 17.74
CA LEU A 139 -15.51 7.84 17.76
C LEU A 139 -14.53 7.96 16.60
N LYS A 140 -14.71 9.01 15.82
CA LYS A 140 -13.70 9.49 14.86
C LYS A 140 -12.70 10.36 15.61
N VAL A 141 -11.46 9.91 15.75
CA VAL A 141 -10.40 10.65 16.46
C VAL A 141 -9.46 11.27 15.46
N ILE A 142 -9.38 12.59 15.45
CA ILE A 142 -8.44 13.38 14.66
C ILE A 142 -7.62 14.23 15.61
N THR A 143 -6.30 14.15 15.50
CA THR A 143 -5.38 14.98 16.29
C THR A 143 -4.60 15.92 15.38
N TRP A 144 -4.21 17.08 15.93
CA TRP A 144 -3.34 17.99 15.21
C TRP A 144 -1.98 17.36 14.85
N PRO A 145 -1.25 16.72 15.79
CA PRO A 145 0.03 16.10 15.45
C PRO A 145 -0.08 15.03 14.38
N GLY A 146 -1.08 14.16 14.46
CA GLY A 146 -1.31 13.10 13.47
C GLY A 146 -1.64 13.65 12.09
N SER A 147 -2.50 14.66 12.03
CA SER A 147 -2.90 15.32 10.77
C SER A 147 -1.76 16.13 10.16
N TYR A 148 -1.02 16.87 10.98
CA TYR A 148 0.11 17.67 10.52
C TYR A 148 1.22 16.79 9.94
N ARG A 149 1.61 15.72 10.63
CA ARG A 149 2.72 14.87 10.19
C ARG A 149 2.44 14.12 8.88
N ILE A 150 1.20 13.67 8.64
CA ILE A 150 0.87 13.05 7.34
C ILE A 150 0.86 14.09 6.22
N ALA A 151 0.39 15.30 6.48
CA ALA A 151 0.42 16.39 5.52
C ALA A 151 1.87 16.81 5.19
N ASP A 152 2.71 17.00 6.20
CA ASP A 152 4.13 17.33 6.02
C ASP A 152 4.90 16.24 5.27
N PHE A 153 4.64 14.97 5.60
CA PHE A 153 5.20 13.82 4.88
C PHE A 153 4.83 13.85 3.39
N ALA A 154 3.55 14.03 3.08
CA ALA A 154 3.06 14.03 1.70
C ALA A 154 3.62 15.20 0.89
N LEU A 155 3.65 16.39 1.45
CA LEU A 155 4.18 17.60 0.80
C LEU A 155 5.69 17.49 0.56
N LYS A 156 6.44 17.02 1.56
CA LYS A 156 7.87 16.75 1.42
C LYS A 156 8.14 15.70 0.35
N TRP A 157 7.41 14.59 0.39
CA TRP A 157 7.54 13.52 -0.60
C TRP A 157 7.21 14.04 -2.02
N ALA A 158 6.14 14.80 -2.17
CA ALA A 158 5.76 15.40 -3.44
C ALA A 158 6.87 16.29 -4.00
N ARG A 159 7.42 17.19 -3.20
CA ARG A 159 8.54 18.05 -3.59
C ARG A 159 9.76 17.22 -4.01
N ASP A 160 10.18 16.27 -3.18
CA ASP A 160 11.39 15.46 -3.38
C ASP A 160 11.26 14.51 -4.60
N ASN A 161 10.04 14.20 -5.03
CA ASN A 161 9.74 13.35 -6.19
C ASN A 161 9.19 14.12 -7.41
N GLY A 162 9.33 15.43 -7.43
CA GLY A 162 8.95 16.26 -8.59
C GLY A 162 7.46 16.38 -8.86
N ARG A 163 6.62 16.02 -7.88
CA ARG A 163 5.17 16.23 -7.93
C ARG A 163 4.84 17.71 -7.73
N LYS A 164 3.72 18.15 -8.29
CA LYS A 164 3.39 19.58 -8.36
C LYS A 164 2.18 19.97 -7.53
N LYS A 165 1.28 19.04 -7.25
CA LYS A 165 -0.02 19.33 -6.69
C LYS A 165 -0.41 18.34 -5.59
N VAL A 166 -0.79 18.85 -4.43
CA VAL A 166 -1.23 18.04 -3.28
C VAL A 166 -2.56 18.56 -2.78
N TYR A 167 -3.60 17.72 -2.80
CA TYR A 167 -4.94 18.07 -2.32
C TYR A 167 -5.30 17.29 -1.07
N CYS A 168 -5.90 17.99 -0.10
CA CYS A 168 -6.46 17.43 1.11
C CYS A 168 -7.90 16.98 0.88
N VAL A 169 -8.21 15.74 1.19
CA VAL A 169 -9.57 15.20 1.13
C VAL A 169 -10.20 15.23 2.52
N HIS A 170 -11.41 15.75 2.63
CA HIS A 170 -12.11 15.93 3.91
C HIS A 170 -13.64 15.91 3.77
N LYS A 171 -14.33 15.95 4.90
CA LYS A 171 -15.80 16.19 4.99
C LYS A 171 -16.10 17.29 6.02
N ALA A 172 -15.33 18.35 6.01
CA ALA A 172 -15.38 19.43 7.00
C ALA A 172 -16.67 20.29 6.92
N ASN A 173 -17.43 20.18 5.83
CA ASN A 173 -18.77 20.78 5.74
C ASN A 173 -19.79 20.12 6.69
N ILE A 174 -19.55 18.87 7.08
CA ILE A 174 -20.38 18.10 8.04
C ILE A 174 -19.62 17.93 9.36
N MET A 175 -18.43 17.36 9.33
CA MET A 175 -17.60 17.13 10.53
C MET A 175 -16.65 18.30 10.72
N LYS A 176 -17.21 19.41 11.20
CA LYS A 176 -16.52 20.70 11.27
C LYS A 176 -15.33 20.73 12.25
N MET A 177 -15.39 19.93 13.32
CA MET A 177 -14.34 19.86 14.30
C MET A 177 -13.25 18.85 13.88
N THR A 178 -13.61 17.61 13.60
CA THR A 178 -12.63 16.57 13.27
C THR A 178 -11.99 16.80 11.91
N ASP A 179 -12.77 16.81 10.84
CA ASP A 179 -12.25 17.02 9.50
C ASP A 179 -11.77 18.47 9.29
N GLY A 180 -12.39 19.44 9.99
CA GLY A 180 -11.89 20.82 10.05
C GLY A 180 -10.48 20.91 10.62
N LEU A 181 -10.19 20.17 11.70
CA LEU A 181 -8.85 20.12 12.29
C LEU A 181 -7.83 19.49 11.33
N PHE A 182 -8.21 18.40 10.62
CA PHE A 182 -7.37 17.78 9.60
C PHE A 182 -7.02 18.76 8.47
N LEU A 183 -8.02 19.48 7.96
CA LEU A 183 -7.84 20.47 6.90
C LEU A 183 -6.95 21.64 7.35
N GLU A 184 -7.15 22.15 8.56
CA GLU A 184 -6.32 23.26 9.10
C GLU A 184 -4.88 22.83 9.30
N ALA A 185 -4.63 21.62 9.81
CA ALA A 185 -3.30 21.05 9.96
C ALA A 185 -2.59 20.91 8.61
N PHE A 186 -3.32 20.43 7.58
CA PHE A 186 -2.83 20.38 6.20
C PHE A 186 -2.43 21.78 5.70
N ARG A 187 -3.30 22.78 5.87
CA ARG A 187 -3.01 24.16 5.46
C ARG A 187 -1.82 24.75 6.18
N ALA A 188 -1.64 24.43 7.46
CA ALA A 188 -0.47 24.85 8.23
C ALA A 188 0.82 24.21 7.71
N ALA A 189 0.82 22.92 7.42
CA ALA A 189 1.97 22.22 6.82
C ALA A 189 2.31 22.78 5.42
N ALA A 190 1.29 23.06 4.61
CA ALA A 190 1.45 23.58 3.25
C ALA A 190 2.25 24.88 3.16
N LYS A 191 2.24 25.70 4.21
CA LYS A 191 3.00 26.96 4.27
C LYS A 191 4.52 26.75 4.14
N LYS A 192 5.04 25.58 4.46
CA LYS A 192 6.46 25.24 4.29
C LYS A 192 6.85 24.90 2.86
N TYR A 193 5.89 24.68 1.98
CA TYR A 193 6.08 24.17 0.64
C TYR A 193 5.42 25.09 -0.41
N PRO A 194 5.86 26.34 -0.54
CA PRO A 194 5.24 27.35 -1.40
C PRO A 194 5.35 27.02 -2.90
N ASP A 195 6.23 26.10 -3.27
CA ASP A 195 6.43 25.60 -4.62
C ASP A 195 5.48 24.46 -5.02
N ILE A 196 4.69 23.95 -4.07
CA ILE A 196 3.66 22.93 -4.31
C ILE A 196 2.28 23.62 -4.37
N GLU A 197 1.53 23.37 -5.46
CA GLU A 197 0.13 23.75 -5.52
C GLU A 197 -0.68 22.94 -4.52
N THR A 198 -1.38 23.61 -3.63
CA THR A 198 -2.20 22.96 -2.60
C THR A 198 -3.65 23.38 -2.70
N GLY A 199 -4.55 22.46 -2.37
CA GLY A 199 -5.97 22.69 -2.32
C GLY A 199 -6.67 21.64 -1.48
N ASP A 200 -7.98 21.72 -1.44
CA ASP A 200 -8.81 20.74 -0.75
C ASP A 200 -10.04 20.34 -1.57
N ILE A 201 -10.59 19.20 -1.26
CA ILE A 201 -11.78 18.68 -1.91
C ILE A 201 -12.60 17.83 -0.92
N ILE A 202 -13.90 18.01 -0.95
CA ILE A 202 -14.85 17.20 -0.16
C ILE A 202 -14.85 15.75 -0.70
N VAL A 203 -14.83 14.77 0.19
CA VAL A 203 -14.62 13.34 -0.13
C VAL A 203 -15.61 12.78 -1.15
N ASP A 204 -16.87 13.10 -1.07
CA ASP A 204 -17.88 12.66 -2.04
C ASP A 204 -17.66 13.28 -3.44
N ASN A 205 -17.32 14.57 -3.49
CA ASN A 205 -16.91 15.20 -4.74
C ASN A 205 -15.60 14.59 -5.28
N CYS A 206 -14.64 14.32 -4.43
CA CYS A 206 -13.40 13.63 -4.82
C CYS A 206 -13.69 12.26 -5.45
N SER A 207 -14.58 11.49 -4.83
CA SER A 207 -15.00 10.17 -5.34
C SER A 207 -15.60 10.26 -6.75
N MET A 208 -16.51 11.20 -6.96
CA MET A 208 -17.13 11.44 -8.26
C MET A 208 -16.10 11.91 -9.30
N GLN A 209 -15.23 12.85 -8.93
CA GLN A 209 -14.20 13.38 -9.82
C GLN A 209 -13.15 12.34 -10.20
N LEU A 210 -12.78 11.43 -9.30
CA LEU A 210 -11.88 10.31 -9.59
C LEU A 210 -12.44 9.41 -10.69
N VAL A 211 -13.73 9.11 -10.65
CA VAL A 211 -14.39 8.30 -11.69
C VAL A 211 -14.52 9.07 -12.99
N ARG A 212 -14.79 10.37 -12.93
CA ARG A 212 -15.05 11.21 -14.10
C ARG A 212 -13.77 11.62 -14.82
N ASN A 213 -12.77 12.08 -14.09
CA ASN A 213 -11.52 12.59 -14.64
C ASN A 213 -10.37 12.42 -13.63
N PRO A 214 -9.83 11.20 -13.46
CA PRO A 214 -8.74 10.95 -12.51
C PRO A 214 -7.45 11.69 -12.85
N GLY A 215 -7.24 12.04 -14.11
CA GLY A 215 -6.02 12.72 -14.58
C GLY A 215 -5.81 14.14 -14.05
N GLN A 216 -6.81 14.74 -13.41
CA GLN A 216 -6.70 16.03 -12.75
C GLN A 216 -5.95 15.99 -11.41
N PHE A 217 -5.86 14.82 -10.79
CA PHE A 217 -5.20 14.63 -9.49
C PHE A 217 -3.74 14.22 -9.66
N ASP A 218 -2.90 14.66 -8.74
CA ASP A 218 -1.48 14.32 -8.65
C ASP A 218 -1.17 13.60 -7.32
N CYS A 219 -1.37 14.29 -6.20
CA CYS A 219 -1.24 13.70 -4.86
C CYS A 219 -2.48 14.03 -4.02
N LEU A 220 -2.94 13.05 -3.23
CA LEU A 220 -4.04 13.21 -2.28
C LEU A 220 -3.58 12.88 -0.87
N VAL A 221 -3.94 13.71 0.09
CA VAL A 221 -3.76 13.46 1.53
C VAL A 221 -5.14 13.21 2.14
N LEU A 222 -5.29 12.10 2.83
CA LEU A 222 -6.59 11.63 3.29
C LEU A 222 -6.54 11.17 4.75
N PRO A 223 -7.60 11.47 5.55
CA PRO A 223 -7.84 10.75 6.80
C PRO A 223 -7.91 9.24 6.57
N ASN A 224 -7.70 8.47 7.61
CA ASN A 224 -7.53 7.02 7.54
C ASN A 224 -8.67 6.31 6.78
N LEU A 225 -9.92 6.52 7.18
CA LEU A 225 -11.07 5.83 6.57
C LEU A 225 -11.27 6.23 5.10
N TYR A 226 -11.20 7.51 4.79
CA TYR A 226 -11.33 7.95 3.39
C TYR A 226 -10.18 7.43 2.53
N GLY A 227 -8.98 7.38 3.10
CA GLY A 227 -7.82 6.79 2.44
C GLY A 227 -8.02 5.31 2.11
N ASP A 228 -8.61 4.54 3.02
CA ASP A 228 -8.92 3.14 2.78
C ASP A 228 -9.91 2.95 1.63
N ILE A 229 -11.00 3.71 1.65
CA ILE A 229 -12.07 3.61 0.64
C ILE A 229 -11.60 4.11 -0.73
N LEU A 230 -11.00 5.29 -0.79
CA LEU A 230 -10.63 5.91 -2.07
C LEU A 230 -9.43 5.25 -2.75
N THR A 231 -8.53 4.62 -1.99
CA THR A 231 -7.41 3.87 -2.61
C THR A 231 -7.90 2.60 -3.31
N ASP A 232 -8.92 1.94 -2.79
CA ASP A 232 -9.55 0.80 -3.47
C ASP A 232 -10.32 1.24 -4.72
N LEU A 233 -11.01 2.37 -4.64
CA LEU A 233 -11.63 2.98 -5.82
C LEU A 233 -10.57 3.29 -6.89
N CYS A 234 -9.46 3.89 -6.52
CA CYS A 234 -8.34 4.16 -7.43
C CYS A 234 -7.74 2.87 -8.02
N ALA A 235 -7.63 1.81 -7.23
CA ALA A 235 -7.19 0.50 -7.72
C ALA A 235 -8.13 -0.03 -8.80
N GLY A 236 -9.45 0.15 -8.63
CA GLY A 236 -10.46 -0.17 -9.65
C GLY A 236 -10.26 0.61 -10.95
N LEU A 237 -9.95 1.90 -10.85
CA LEU A 237 -9.65 2.74 -12.02
C LEU A 237 -8.41 2.27 -12.78
N MET A 238 -7.39 1.81 -12.06
CA MET A 238 -6.13 1.30 -12.63
C MET A 238 -6.30 -0.05 -13.35
N GLY A 239 -7.21 -0.89 -12.88
CA GLY A 239 -7.44 -2.23 -13.45
C GLY A 239 -7.66 -3.33 -12.42
N GLY A 240 -7.67 -2.98 -11.15
CA GLY A 240 -7.96 -3.87 -10.03
C GLY A 240 -6.84 -3.99 -9.01
N LEU A 241 -7.15 -4.63 -7.90
CA LEU A 241 -6.26 -4.78 -6.74
C LEU A 241 -4.98 -5.58 -7.04
N GLY A 242 -4.95 -6.38 -8.10
CA GLY A 242 -3.78 -7.16 -8.52
C GLY A 242 -2.55 -6.31 -8.89
N PHE A 243 -2.73 -5.01 -9.08
CA PHE A 243 -1.66 -4.03 -9.37
C PHE A 243 -1.51 -2.94 -8.32
N ALA A 244 -2.26 -2.99 -7.23
CA ALA A 244 -2.30 -1.93 -6.22
C ALA A 244 -1.24 -2.15 -5.13
N PRO A 245 -0.11 -1.44 -5.17
CA PRO A 245 0.95 -1.54 -4.17
C PRO A 245 0.67 -0.66 -2.97
N GLY A 246 1.46 -0.82 -1.92
CA GLY A 246 1.44 0.04 -0.77
C GLY A 246 2.73 0.00 0.04
N ALA A 247 2.92 1.06 0.82
CA ALA A 247 3.96 1.15 1.82
C ALA A 247 3.38 1.76 3.09
N ASN A 248 3.71 1.18 4.25
CA ASN A 248 3.44 1.75 5.55
C ASN A 248 4.77 2.28 6.10
N VAL A 249 4.86 3.59 6.28
CA VAL A 249 6.12 4.29 6.55
C VAL A 249 6.04 5.06 7.86
N GLY A 250 7.01 4.85 8.70
CA GLY A 250 7.30 5.68 9.88
C GLY A 250 8.69 6.29 9.77
N ASP A 251 9.13 6.97 10.84
CA ASP A 251 10.44 7.64 10.84
C ASP A 251 11.61 6.65 10.76
N ASN A 252 11.46 5.45 11.32
CA ASN A 252 12.54 4.48 11.47
C ASN A 252 12.23 3.09 10.91
N CYS A 253 11.06 2.89 10.35
CA CYS A 253 10.61 1.58 9.90
C CYS A 253 9.66 1.72 8.71
N ALA A 254 9.72 0.77 7.79
CA ALA A 254 8.80 0.68 6.67
C ALA A 254 8.39 -0.78 6.41
N ILE A 255 7.09 -0.99 6.17
CA ILE A 255 6.53 -2.28 5.77
C ILE A 255 5.85 -2.10 4.42
N PHE A 256 6.34 -2.82 3.42
CA PHE A 256 5.84 -2.79 2.05
C PHE A 256 4.88 -3.96 1.84
N GLU A 257 3.67 -3.68 1.43
CA GLU A 257 2.61 -4.66 1.23
C GLU A 257 1.63 -4.24 0.14
N ALA A 258 1.02 -5.22 -0.54
CA ALA A 258 -0.08 -4.94 -1.46
C ALA A 258 -1.38 -4.61 -0.69
N VAL A 259 -2.28 -3.92 -1.39
CA VAL A 259 -3.59 -3.51 -0.84
C VAL A 259 -4.56 -4.69 -0.75
N HIS A 260 -4.45 -5.68 -1.67
CA HIS A 260 -5.40 -6.81 -1.74
C HIS A 260 -5.33 -7.77 -0.54
N GLY A 261 -6.40 -8.52 -0.32
CA GLY A 261 -6.50 -9.55 0.70
C GLY A 261 -5.86 -10.89 0.31
N SER A 262 -5.99 -11.87 1.18
CA SER A 262 -5.34 -13.19 1.08
C SER A 262 -5.96 -14.15 0.05
N ALA A 263 -7.18 -13.92 -0.40
CA ALA A 263 -7.92 -14.73 -1.36
C ALA A 263 -7.76 -16.26 -1.12
N PRO A 264 -8.17 -16.78 0.04
CA PRO A 264 -7.83 -18.15 0.48
C PRO A 264 -8.34 -19.24 -0.47
N LYS A 265 -9.41 -18.97 -1.22
CA LYS A 265 -9.94 -19.90 -2.23
C LYS A 265 -8.97 -20.22 -3.36
N TYR A 266 -7.97 -19.40 -3.59
CA TYR A 266 -6.96 -19.58 -4.62
C TYR A 266 -5.61 -20.06 -4.07
N ALA A 267 -5.51 -20.30 -2.77
CA ALA A 267 -4.27 -20.74 -2.13
C ALA A 267 -3.75 -22.05 -2.75
N GLY A 268 -2.46 -22.09 -3.05
CA GLY A 268 -1.79 -23.26 -3.64
C GLY A 268 -2.04 -23.45 -5.14
N MET A 269 -2.92 -22.65 -5.76
CA MET A 269 -3.25 -22.80 -7.19
C MET A 269 -2.25 -22.10 -8.12
N LYS A 270 -1.36 -21.27 -7.59
CA LYS A 270 -0.42 -20.45 -8.36
C LYS A 270 -1.08 -19.66 -9.49
N LYS A 271 -2.28 -19.14 -9.23
CA LYS A 271 -3.13 -18.49 -10.23
C LYS A 271 -3.10 -16.97 -10.16
N VAL A 272 -2.84 -16.43 -8.96
CA VAL A 272 -2.98 -15.01 -8.70
C VAL A 272 -1.83 -14.19 -9.27
N ASN A 273 -2.14 -12.94 -9.62
CA ASN A 273 -1.19 -11.96 -10.13
C ASN A 273 -0.30 -11.44 -8.99
N PRO A 274 1.03 -11.59 -9.04
CA PRO A 274 1.94 -11.12 -8.01
C PRO A 274 2.35 -9.65 -8.17
N SER A 275 1.84 -8.93 -9.18
CA SER A 275 2.30 -7.59 -9.55
C SER A 275 2.17 -6.57 -8.42
N ALA A 276 1.08 -6.61 -7.64
CA ALA A 276 0.89 -5.67 -6.53
C ALA A 276 1.99 -5.79 -5.46
N VAL A 277 2.33 -7.01 -5.06
CA VAL A 277 3.44 -7.26 -4.12
C VAL A 277 4.79 -6.98 -4.76
N LEU A 278 4.95 -7.29 -6.05
CA LEU A 278 6.18 -6.95 -6.78
C LEU A 278 6.41 -5.45 -6.85
N ILE A 279 5.40 -4.66 -7.15
CA ILE A 279 5.51 -3.20 -7.18
C ILE A 279 5.80 -2.66 -5.77
N SER A 280 5.21 -3.26 -4.73
CA SER A 280 5.55 -2.95 -3.33
C SER A 280 7.02 -3.26 -3.03
N GLY A 281 7.55 -4.37 -3.56
CA GLY A 281 8.97 -4.71 -3.51
C GLY A 281 9.86 -3.72 -4.28
N VAL A 282 9.41 -3.21 -5.40
CA VAL A 282 10.09 -2.13 -6.14
C VAL A 282 10.15 -0.85 -5.31
N MET A 283 9.07 -0.49 -4.62
CA MET A 283 9.06 0.63 -3.67
C MET A 283 10.05 0.40 -2.52
N MET A 284 10.13 -0.83 -1.99
CA MET A 284 11.11 -1.22 -0.97
C MET A 284 12.54 -1.06 -1.48
N LEU A 285 12.85 -1.50 -2.69
CA LEU A 285 14.18 -1.34 -3.29
C LEU A 285 14.57 0.13 -3.41
N ARG A 286 13.65 0.99 -3.81
CA ARG A 286 13.88 2.45 -3.84
C ARG A 286 14.14 3.01 -2.45
N TRP A 287 13.42 2.55 -1.45
CA TRP A 287 13.67 2.89 -0.04
C TRP A 287 15.07 2.48 0.43
N LEU A 288 15.53 1.29 0.03
CA LEU A 288 16.86 0.79 0.33
C LEU A 288 17.98 1.46 -0.48
N GLY A 289 17.64 2.36 -1.41
CA GLY A 289 18.60 3.04 -2.29
C GLY A 289 18.98 2.26 -3.56
N GLU A 290 18.34 1.11 -3.80
CA GLU A 290 18.59 0.22 -4.95
C GLU A 290 17.76 0.64 -6.19
N LYS A 291 17.89 1.90 -6.59
CA LYS A 291 17.07 2.52 -7.65
C LYS A 291 17.20 1.83 -9.00
N GLU A 292 18.42 1.48 -9.41
CA GLU A 292 18.66 0.84 -10.70
C GLU A 292 18.01 -0.54 -10.80
N ALA A 293 18.08 -1.34 -9.74
CA ALA A 293 17.42 -2.63 -9.69
C ALA A 293 15.89 -2.47 -9.72
N ALA A 294 15.36 -1.51 -8.96
CA ALA A 294 13.94 -1.18 -8.96
C ALA A 294 13.44 -0.81 -10.36
N ASP A 295 14.16 0.05 -11.08
CA ASP A 295 13.80 0.50 -12.42
C ASP A 295 13.88 -0.64 -13.44
N ARG A 296 14.87 -1.52 -13.33
CA ARG A 296 14.97 -2.71 -14.20
C ARG A 296 13.81 -3.66 -14.02
N ILE A 297 13.42 -3.95 -12.79
CA ILE A 297 12.27 -4.82 -12.47
C ILE A 297 10.97 -4.20 -13.02
N GLU A 298 10.73 -2.95 -12.72
CA GLU A 298 9.52 -2.25 -13.14
C GLU A 298 9.38 -2.20 -14.66
N LYS A 299 10.47 -1.87 -15.37
CA LYS A 299 10.54 -1.88 -16.84
C LYS A 299 10.25 -3.26 -17.40
N ALA A 300 10.89 -4.29 -16.88
CA ALA A 300 10.69 -5.67 -17.32
C ALA A 300 9.24 -6.14 -17.12
N MET A 301 8.64 -5.81 -15.98
CA MET A 301 7.23 -6.11 -15.70
C MET A 301 6.30 -5.46 -16.73
N TYR A 302 6.48 -4.19 -17.04
CA TYR A 302 5.66 -3.51 -18.05
C TYR A 302 5.84 -4.12 -19.44
N GLN A 303 7.06 -4.49 -19.81
CA GLN A 303 7.31 -5.16 -21.09
C GLN A 303 6.59 -6.52 -21.21
N VAL A 304 6.59 -7.32 -20.14
CA VAL A 304 5.87 -8.60 -20.10
C VAL A 304 4.36 -8.38 -20.21
N LEU A 305 3.83 -7.36 -19.53
CA LEU A 305 2.42 -7.00 -19.62
C LEU A 305 2.03 -6.52 -21.01
N ASP A 306 2.86 -5.68 -21.64
CA ASP A 306 2.60 -5.18 -22.99
C ASP A 306 2.64 -6.29 -24.05
N GLU A 307 3.50 -7.29 -23.91
CA GLU A 307 3.52 -8.48 -24.77
C GLU A 307 2.26 -9.34 -24.61
N GLY A 308 1.67 -9.37 -23.42
CA GLY A 308 0.42 -10.09 -23.14
C GLY A 308 0.48 -11.61 -23.29
N LYS A 309 1.68 -12.20 -23.43
CA LYS A 309 1.85 -13.64 -23.72
C LYS A 309 1.89 -14.50 -22.44
N ARG A 310 2.71 -14.09 -21.47
CA ARG A 310 2.93 -14.81 -20.20
C ARG A 310 2.41 -13.99 -19.03
N VAL A 311 1.12 -13.68 -19.05
CA VAL A 311 0.42 -12.88 -18.05
C VAL A 311 -0.69 -13.69 -17.39
N THR A 312 -1.10 -13.28 -16.20
CA THR A 312 -2.10 -13.99 -15.40
C THR A 312 -3.53 -13.78 -15.91
N TYR A 313 -4.47 -14.57 -15.41
CA TYR A 313 -5.85 -14.64 -15.88
C TYR A 313 -6.61 -13.31 -15.78
N ASP A 314 -6.34 -12.52 -14.76
CA ASP A 314 -6.97 -11.23 -14.51
C ASP A 314 -6.63 -10.15 -15.55
N VAL A 315 -5.58 -10.37 -16.32
CA VAL A 315 -5.19 -9.54 -17.47
C VAL A 315 -5.33 -10.28 -18.82
N GLY A 316 -6.15 -11.32 -18.83
CA GLY A 316 -6.51 -12.04 -20.06
C GLY A 316 -5.56 -13.14 -20.47
N GLY A 317 -4.60 -13.52 -19.63
CA GLY A 317 -3.65 -14.59 -19.91
C GLY A 317 -3.97 -15.91 -19.22
N THR A 318 -3.01 -16.83 -19.29
CA THR A 318 -3.10 -18.18 -18.71
C THR A 318 -1.87 -18.57 -17.88
N ALA A 319 -0.90 -17.67 -17.76
CA ALA A 319 0.32 -17.91 -17.02
C ALA A 319 0.04 -18.05 -15.52
N LYS A 320 0.76 -18.97 -14.89
CA LYS A 320 0.78 -19.11 -13.44
C LYS A 320 1.59 -17.97 -12.79
N THR A 321 1.43 -17.79 -11.50
CA THR A 321 2.15 -16.78 -10.69
C THR A 321 3.65 -16.87 -10.91
N ASP A 322 4.24 -18.06 -10.83
CA ASP A 322 5.68 -18.30 -11.01
C ASP A 322 6.12 -18.19 -12.49
N GLU A 323 5.27 -18.57 -13.44
CA GLU A 323 5.54 -18.41 -14.88
C GLU A 323 5.61 -16.93 -15.30
N TYR A 324 4.70 -16.12 -14.77
CA TYR A 324 4.72 -14.67 -14.97
C TYR A 324 5.98 -14.04 -14.35
N ALA A 325 6.34 -14.44 -13.12
CA ALA A 325 7.57 -13.99 -12.49
C ALA A 325 8.81 -14.39 -13.30
N GLN A 326 8.87 -15.61 -13.82
CA GLN A 326 9.96 -16.07 -14.68
C GLN A 326 10.07 -15.26 -15.97
N ALA A 327 8.93 -14.89 -16.59
CA ALA A 327 8.92 -14.04 -17.76
C ALA A 327 9.55 -12.66 -17.48
N ILE A 328 9.26 -12.08 -16.30
CA ILE A 328 9.87 -10.81 -15.88
C ILE A 328 11.39 -10.97 -15.71
N ILE A 329 11.86 -12.06 -15.08
CA ILE A 329 13.28 -12.36 -14.89
C ILE A 329 13.99 -12.46 -16.25
N GLU A 330 13.44 -13.21 -17.19
CA GLU A 330 14.01 -13.35 -18.54
C GLU A 330 14.09 -12.00 -19.27
N LYS A 331 13.05 -11.19 -19.16
CA LYS A 331 13.01 -9.86 -19.77
C LYS A 331 14.05 -8.91 -19.17
N MET A 332 14.22 -8.98 -17.85
CA MET A 332 15.22 -8.19 -17.11
C MET A 332 16.65 -8.53 -17.54
N HIS A 333 16.97 -9.82 -17.77
CA HIS A 333 18.28 -10.27 -18.20
C HIS A 333 18.55 -10.00 -19.68
N ALA A 334 17.51 -10.02 -20.54
CA ALA A 334 17.65 -9.70 -21.95
C ALA A 334 18.01 -8.21 -22.21
N GLY A 335 17.68 -7.32 -21.27
CA GLY A 335 17.99 -5.88 -21.35
C GLY A 335 19.43 -5.50 -20.92
N VAL A 336 20.24 -6.47 -20.52
CA VAL A 336 21.62 -6.27 -20.03
C VAL A 336 22.69 -6.54 -21.10
N LYS A 337 22.27 -6.83 -22.36
CA LYS A 337 23.19 -7.04 -23.49
C LYS A 337 23.55 -5.73 -24.18
#